data_71ffe836a472522fd5bbc9664e60d313
#
_entry.id   71ffe836a472522fd5bbc9664e60d313
#
_cell.length_a   1.000
_cell.length_b   1.000
_cell.length_c   1.000
_cell.angle_alpha   90.00
_cell.angle_beta   90.00
_cell.angle_gamma   90.00
#
_symmetry.space_group_name_H-M   'P 1'
#
loop_
_entity.id
_entity.type
_entity.pdbx_description
1 polymer ?
#
loop_
_entity_poly.entity_id
_entity_poly.type
_entity_poly.pdbx_seq_one_letter_code
_entity_poly.pdbx_strand_id
1 'polypeptide(L)'
;CPSGTVTAKGKGSGLLLDPDRLDRFLDQVFSGTRVPVSVKTRLGYNVPEEFPRLLEIFNRYPIACLTVHPRVRPEKYRGAVHMDQFALAVAESKNPVCYNGDLTSVAGVRALETRFPNLNAAMIGRGAIADPALFRRLRGGPAATKEELQAFTTELYRAYQDFYAQAAPDGQAAPASQRMKEVWFYLIHLFAGGERLGGRMRRSRGPRAYEELEAQIFQELALLDAPRGELA
;
A
#
# COMPACT_ATOMS: atom_id res chain seq x y z
N CYS A 1 3.56 4.04 -9.76
CA CYS A 1 3.12 2.66 -9.97
C CYS A 1 4.18 1.89 -10.76
N PRO A 2 4.70 0.76 -10.27
CA PRO A 2 5.72 -0.04 -10.97
C PRO A 2 5.12 -1.08 -11.94
N SER A 3 3.80 -1.06 -12.15
CA SER A 3 3.11 -2.00 -13.06
C SER A 3 3.66 -1.89 -14.48
N GLY A 4 3.97 -3.03 -15.10
CA GLY A 4 4.47 -3.08 -16.48
C GLY A 4 3.53 -2.40 -17.48
N THR A 5 2.21 -2.55 -17.31
CA THR A 5 1.20 -1.92 -18.16
C THR A 5 1.23 -0.38 -18.09
N VAL A 6 1.58 0.18 -16.93
CA VAL A 6 1.66 1.63 -16.73
C VAL A 6 3.02 2.16 -17.22
N THR A 7 4.10 1.48 -16.85
CA THR A 7 5.47 1.92 -17.17
C THR A 7 5.80 1.77 -18.65
N ALA A 8 5.24 0.77 -19.34
CA ALA A 8 5.39 0.62 -20.80
C ALA A 8 4.84 1.84 -21.60
N LYS A 9 3.90 2.58 -21.00
CA LYS A 9 3.36 3.84 -21.56
C LYS A 9 4.13 5.08 -21.10
N GLY A 10 5.29 4.91 -20.44
CA GLY A 10 6.08 6.02 -19.85
C GLY A 10 5.35 6.77 -18.76
N LYS A 11 4.40 6.10 -18.04
CA LYS A 11 3.61 6.66 -16.93
C LYS A 11 4.03 6.04 -15.59
N GLY A 12 3.56 6.62 -14.48
CA GLY A 12 3.93 6.17 -13.14
C GLY A 12 5.45 6.18 -12.96
N SER A 13 6.05 5.09 -12.43
CA SER A 13 7.51 5.00 -12.30
C SER A 13 8.26 4.95 -13.65
N GLY A 14 7.58 4.84 -14.78
CA GLY A 14 8.17 5.00 -16.10
C GLY A 14 8.68 6.41 -16.38
N LEU A 15 8.16 7.44 -15.68
CA LEU A 15 8.70 8.81 -15.77
C LEU A 15 10.10 8.93 -15.16
N LEU A 16 10.46 8.05 -14.23
CA LEU A 16 11.77 8.10 -13.56
C LEU A 16 12.93 7.69 -14.48
N LEU A 17 12.62 7.07 -15.63
CA LEU A 17 13.62 6.69 -16.64
C LEU A 17 14.21 7.90 -17.36
N ASP A 18 13.44 8.97 -17.48
CA ASP A 18 13.80 10.20 -18.20
C ASP A 18 13.60 11.41 -17.27
N PRO A 19 14.67 11.83 -16.55
CA PRO A 19 14.62 12.98 -15.64
C PRO A 19 14.14 14.28 -16.29
N ASP A 20 14.53 14.55 -17.54
CA ASP A 20 14.12 15.77 -18.23
C ASP A 20 12.64 15.75 -18.60
N ARG A 21 12.10 14.59 -18.93
CA ARG A 21 10.66 14.42 -19.12
C ARG A 21 9.89 14.55 -17.81
N LEU A 22 10.43 14.04 -16.72
CA LEU A 22 9.85 14.22 -15.38
C LEU A 22 9.79 15.71 -15.01
N ASP A 23 10.88 16.44 -15.24
CA ASP A 23 10.96 17.88 -14.96
C ASP A 23 9.90 18.66 -15.76
N ARG A 24 9.84 18.44 -17.08
CA ARG A 24 8.80 19.06 -17.93
C ARG A 24 7.38 18.70 -17.49
N PHE A 25 7.14 17.47 -17.09
CA PHE A 25 5.84 17.05 -16.60
C PHE A 25 5.44 17.78 -15.30
N LEU A 26 6.37 17.90 -14.36
CA LEU A 26 6.12 18.63 -13.10
C LEU A 26 5.92 20.12 -13.36
N ASP A 27 6.71 20.72 -14.25
CA ASP A 27 6.54 22.11 -14.67
C ASP A 27 5.13 22.38 -15.21
N GLN A 28 4.62 21.53 -16.11
CA GLN A 28 3.26 21.64 -16.62
C GLN A 28 2.20 21.51 -15.53
N VAL A 29 2.38 20.58 -14.58
CA VAL A 29 1.44 20.39 -13.46
C VAL A 29 1.41 21.61 -12.57
N PHE A 30 2.57 22.10 -12.13
CA PHE A 30 2.67 23.19 -11.16
C PHE A 30 2.39 24.57 -11.79
N SER A 31 2.61 24.75 -13.07
CA SER A 31 2.19 25.95 -13.81
C SER A 31 0.68 25.99 -14.06
N GLY A 32 0.05 24.83 -14.22
CA GLY A 32 -1.37 24.70 -14.60
C GLY A 32 -2.33 24.58 -13.43
N THR A 33 -1.86 24.44 -12.18
CA THR A 33 -2.74 24.23 -11.03
C THR A 33 -2.52 25.24 -9.90
N ARG A 34 -3.61 25.56 -9.18
CA ARG A 34 -3.59 26.40 -7.96
C ARG A 34 -3.85 25.58 -6.69
N VAL A 35 -4.11 24.28 -6.80
CA VAL A 35 -4.32 23.42 -5.64
C VAL A 35 -3.01 22.80 -5.18
N PRO A 36 -2.83 22.49 -3.88
CA PRO A 36 -1.66 21.78 -3.37
C PRO A 36 -1.54 20.40 -4.05
N VAL A 37 -0.35 20.10 -4.58
CA VAL A 37 -0.07 18.83 -5.26
C VAL A 37 0.92 18.02 -4.45
N SER A 38 0.57 16.79 -4.14
CA SER A 38 1.48 15.79 -3.55
C SER A 38 2.03 14.86 -4.63
N VAL A 39 3.27 14.44 -4.44
CA VAL A 39 3.93 13.49 -5.35
C VAL A 39 4.27 12.21 -4.60
N LYS A 40 3.95 11.05 -5.16
CA LYS A 40 4.41 9.76 -4.67
C LYS A 40 5.41 9.16 -5.67
N THR A 41 6.61 8.86 -5.19
CA THR A 41 7.70 8.36 -6.01
C THR A 41 8.34 7.07 -5.46
N ARG A 42 9.16 6.46 -6.30
CA ARG A 42 10.20 5.48 -5.94
C ARG A 42 11.59 6.14 -6.06
N LEU A 43 12.64 5.41 -5.68
CA LEU A 43 14.02 5.90 -5.74
C LEU A 43 14.54 6.05 -7.18
N GLY A 44 14.02 5.25 -8.09
CA GLY A 44 14.45 5.26 -9.47
C GLY A 44 13.73 4.23 -10.32
N TYR A 45 14.13 4.17 -11.59
CA TYR A 45 13.63 3.18 -12.54
C TYR A 45 14.39 1.86 -12.45
N ASN A 46 15.74 1.89 -12.39
CA ASN A 46 16.61 0.72 -12.39
C ASN A 46 17.37 0.54 -11.07
N VAL A 47 18.04 1.58 -10.59
CA VAL A 47 18.96 1.54 -9.45
C VAL A 47 18.73 2.67 -8.45
N PRO A 48 19.02 2.46 -7.14
CA PRO A 48 18.78 3.48 -6.11
C PRO A 48 19.60 4.76 -6.30
N GLU A 49 20.74 4.68 -6.95
CA GLU A 49 21.68 5.78 -7.23
C GLU A 49 21.08 6.84 -8.18
N GLU A 50 19.96 6.56 -8.83
CA GLU A 50 19.20 7.54 -9.61
C GLU A 50 18.51 8.59 -8.72
N PHE A 51 18.27 8.26 -7.45
CA PHE A 51 17.44 9.07 -6.56
C PHE A 51 17.95 10.48 -6.28
N PRO A 52 19.24 10.74 -6.04
CA PRO A 52 19.75 12.11 -5.82
C PRO A 52 19.37 13.06 -6.96
N ARG A 53 19.52 12.61 -8.23
CA ARG A 53 19.15 13.41 -9.38
C ARG A 53 17.64 13.68 -9.46
N LEU A 54 16.82 12.68 -9.12
CA LEU A 54 15.37 12.83 -9.08
C LEU A 54 14.94 13.77 -7.94
N LEU A 55 15.60 13.71 -6.79
CA LEU A 55 15.34 14.59 -5.65
C LEU A 55 15.65 16.06 -5.97
N GLU A 56 16.74 16.34 -6.71
CA GLU A 56 17.05 17.66 -7.21
C GLU A 56 15.89 18.23 -8.06
N ILE A 57 15.26 17.40 -8.91
CA ILE A 57 14.12 17.81 -9.71
C ILE A 57 12.91 18.09 -8.82
N PHE A 58 12.56 17.17 -7.91
CA PHE A 58 11.44 17.38 -6.99
C PHE A 58 11.62 18.65 -6.14
N ASN A 59 12.85 19.00 -5.78
CA ASN A 59 13.18 20.19 -5.00
C ASN A 59 12.99 21.52 -5.75
N ARG A 60 12.72 21.50 -7.06
CA ARG A 60 12.41 22.70 -7.87
C ARG A 60 10.95 23.11 -7.75
N TYR A 61 10.08 22.23 -7.26
CA TYR A 61 8.63 22.43 -7.24
C TYR A 61 8.09 22.49 -5.81
N PRO A 62 7.02 23.28 -5.57
CA PRO A 62 6.38 23.39 -4.26
C PRO A 62 5.46 22.19 -3.99
N ILE A 63 6.06 21.02 -3.80
CA ILE A 63 5.33 19.77 -3.54
C ILE A 63 4.78 19.80 -2.11
N ALA A 64 3.46 19.67 -1.96
CA ALA A 64 2.80 19.69 -0.66
C ALA A 64 3.22 18.51 0.24
N CYS A 65 3.50 17.35 -0.35
CA CYS A 65 4.06 16.18 0.34
C CYS A 65 4.74 15.26 -0.67
N LEU A 66 6.03 14.99 -0.47
CA LEU A 66 6.80 14.02 -1.25
C LEU A 66 6.80 12.67 -0.54
N THR A 67 5.93 11.76 -0.98
CA THR A 67 5.91 10.38 -0.46
C THR A 67 6.95 9.54 -1.19
N VAL A 68 7.94 9.04 -0.46
CA VAL A 68 9.03 8.21 -1.00
C VAL A 68 8.85 6.76 -0.60
N HIS A 69 8.75 5.86 -1.60
CA HIS A 69 8.89 4.43 -1.39
C HIS A 69 10.34 4.02 -1.70
N PRO A 70 11.15 3.72 -0.68
CA PRO A 70 12.60 3.53 -0.86
C PRO A 70 12.94 2.16 -1.47
N ARG A 71 12.44 1.94 -2.66
CA ARG A 71 12.71 0.84 -3.59
C ARG A 71 12.72 1.36 -5.01
N VAL A 72 13.44 0.68 -5.90
CA VAL A 72 13.37 0.94 -7.35
C VAL A 72 12.23 0.14 -8.01
N ARG A 73 11.93 0.43 -9.27
CA ARG A 73 10.83 -0.19 -10.00
C ARG A 73 10.89 -1.73 -10.06
N PRO A 74 12.03 -2.38 -10.42
CA PRO A 74 12.08 -3.84 -10.56
C PRO A 74 11.90 -4.60 -9.25
N GLU A 75 12.25 -4.01 -8.12
CA GLU A 75 12.08 -4.63 -6.80
C GLU A 75 10.61 -4.83 -6.43
N LYS A 76 9.71 -4.00 -6.98
CA LYS A 76 8.28 -4.01 -6.63
C LYS A 76 8.05 -3.89 -5.13
N TYR A 77 7.86 -5.02 -4.44
CA TYR A 77 7.66 -5.13 -2.99
C TYR A 77 8.61 -6.14 -2.33
N ARG A 78 9.62 -6.61 -3.06
CA ARG A 78 10.58 -7.64 -2.60
C ARG A 78 11.88 -7.01 -2.13
N GLY A 79 12.59 -7.74 -1.27
CA GLY A 79 13.85 -7.27 -0.69
C GLY A 79 13.69 -6.18 0.36
N ALA A 80 14.78 -5.78 0.96
CA ALA A 80 14.81 -4.70 1.95
C ALA A 80 14.57 -3.33 1.28
N VAL A 81 14.03 -2.39 2.04
CA VAL A 81 13.96 -0.99 1.64
C VAL A 81 15.32 -0.31 1.79
N HIS A 82 15.68 0.57 0.86
CA HIS A 82 16.94 1.32 0.87
C HIS A 82 16.85 2.52 1.82
N MET A 83 17.04 2.26 3.12
CA MET A 83 16.86 3.28 4.16
C MET A 83 17.89 4.40 4.12
N ASP A 84 19.06 4.18 3.52
CA ASP A 84 20.07 5.21 3.35
C ASP A 84 19.64 6.24 2.30
N GLN A 85 19.01 5.79 1.22
CA GLN A 85 18.41 6.68 0.22
C GLN A 85 17.18 7.42 0.78
N PHE A 86 16.44 6.80 1.70
CA PHE A 86 15.37 7.49 2.39
C PHE A 86 15.92 8.56 3.36
N ALA A 87 17.02 8.27 4.06
CA ALA A 87 17.70 9.24 4.91
C ALA A 87 18.14 10.47 4.10
N LEU A 88 18.65 10.27 2.87
CA LEU A 88 18.95 11.35 1.94
C LEU A 88 17.71 12.21 1.63
N ALA A 89 16.55 11.57 1.38
CA ALA A 89 15.31 12.29 1.16
C ALA A 89 14.94 13.18 2.36
N VAL A 90 15.07 12.65 3.58
CA VAL A 90 14.78 13.42 4.81
C VAL A 90 15.75 14.59 5.01
N ALA A 91 17.03 14.40 4.68
CA ALA A 91 18.07 15.39 4.86
C ALA A 91 18.04 16.51 3.80
N GLU A 92 17.75 16.19 2.55
CA GLU A 92 17.96 17.10 1.42
C GLU A 92 16.67 17.59 0.74
N SER A 93 15.51 17.00 1.07
CA SER A 93 14.24 17.45 0.49
C SER A 93 13.89 18.85 1.02
N LYS A 94 13.55 19.76 0.08
CA LYS A 94 12.97 21.07 0.38
C LYS A 94 11.46 20.99 0.65
N ASN A 95 10.86 19.84 0.40
CA ASN A 95 9.43 19.59 0.57
C ASN A 95 9.17 18.67 1.77
N PRO A 96 8.00 18.72 2.41
CA PRO A 96 7.64 17.77 3.46
C PRO A 96 7.72 16.33 2.94
N VAL A 97 8.43 15.46 3.67
CA VAL A 97 8.64 14.04 3.27
C VAL A 97 7.69 13.13 4.02
N CYS A 98 7.13 12.14 3.29
CA CYS A 98 6.36 11.04 3.84
C CYS A 98 7.05 9.71 3.49
N TYR A 99 7.26 8.87 4.50
CA TYR A 99 7.76 7.51 4.29
C TYR A 99 6.66 6.58 3.79
N ASN A 100 6.98 5.71 2.85
CA ASN A 100 6.10 4.60 2.48
C ASN A 100 6.91 3.31 2.20
N GLY A 101 6.80 2.31 3.04
CA GLY A 101 7.47 1.01 2.83
C GLY A 101 7.29 0.10 4.02
N ASP A 102 6.77 -1.11 3.81
CA ASP A 102 6.73 -2.26 4.73
C ASP A 102 6.30 -1.99 6.19
N LEU A 103 5.52 -0.95 6.43
CA LEU A 103 4.94 -0.67 7.74
C LEU A 103 3.72 -1.58 7.94
N THR A 104 3.90 -2.64 8.72
CA THR A 104 2.88 -3.68 8.95
C THR A 104 2.54 -3.87 10.42
N SER A 105 3.23 -3.17 11.33
CA SER A 105 3.03 -3.30 12.77
C SER A 105 3.29 -2.00 13.51
N VAL A 106 2.75 -1.89 14.73
CA VAL A 106 3.03 -0.77 15.64
C VAL A 106 4.52 -0.63 15.90
N ALA A 107 5.21 -1.75 16.15
CA ALA A 107 6.66 -1.74 16.39
C ALA A 107 7.45 -1.19 15.21
N GLY A 108 7.08 -1.56 13.98
CA GLY A 108 7.72 -1.04 12.76
C GLY A 108 7.53 0.47 12.59
N VAL A 109 6.34 0.99 12.90
CA VAL A 109 6.08 2.44 12.86
C VAL A 109 6.89 3.16 13.94
N ARG A 110 6.93 2.64 15.17
CA ARG A 110 7.71 3.24 16.27
C ARG A 110 9.23 3.21 15.99
N ALA A 111 9.74 2.16 15.38
CA ALA A 111 11.14 2.09 14.95
C ALA A 111 11.45 3.16 13.88
N LEU A 112 10.54 3.40 12.94
CA LEU A 112 10.67 4.47 11.96
C LEU A 112 10.67 5.85 12.63
N GLU A 113 9.75 6.13 13.56
CA GLU A 113 9.68 7.38 14.31
C GLU A 113 10.95 7.62 15.12
N THR A 114 11.50 6.59 15.74
CA THR A 114 12.78 6.67 16.48
C THR A 114 13.95 7.01 15.56
N ARG A 115 13.99 6.37 14.38
CA ARG A 115 15.07 6.60 13.40
C ARG A 115 14.99 7.98 12.74
N PHE A 116 13.78 8.49 12.54
CA PHE A 116 13.53 9.79 11.88
C PHE A 116 12.55 10.64 12.69
N PRO A 117 13.00 11.24 13.81
CA PRO A 117 12.10 11.95 14.75
C PRO A 117 11.42 13.17 14.14
N ASN A 118 12.00 13.75 13.08
CA ASN A 118 11.46 14.92 12.38
C ASN A 118 10.68 14.56 11.11
N LEU A 119 10.36 13.28 10.89
CA LEU A 119 9.59 12.85 9.73
C LEU A 119 8.14 13.36 9.83
N ASN A 120 7.66 14.01 8.78
CA ASN A 120 6.33 14.63 8.75
C ASN A 120 5.19 13.61 8.78
N ALA A 121 5.35 12.50 8.05
CA ALA A 121 4.29 11.51 7.90
C ALA A 121 4.82 10.13 7.48
N ALA A 122 4.01 9.11 7.74
CA ALA A 122 4.20 7.77 7.20
C ALA A 122 2.91 7.27 6.52
N MET A 123 3.05 6.71 5.31
CA MET A 123 1.96 6.12 4.55
C MET A 123 1.96 4.61 4.71
N ILE A 124 0.87 4.06 5.24
CA ILE A 124 0.67 2.63 5.42
C ILE A 124 -0.30 2.13 4.35
N GLY A 125 0.07 1.10 3.61
CA GLY A 125 -0.79 0.44 2.62
C GLY A 125 -1.18 -0.96 3.06
N ARG A 126 -0.41 -1.95 2.65
CA ARG A 126 -0.67 -3.38 2.90
C ARG A 126 -0.88 -3.72 4.39
N GLY A 127 -0.12 -3.07 5.27
CA GLY A 127 -0.25 -3.25 6.73
C GLY A 127 -1.63 -2.89 7.26
N ALA A 128 -2.28 -1.84 6.71
CA ALA A 128 -3.62 -1.45 7.11
C ALA A 128 -4.72 -2.42 6.65
N ILE A 129 -4.47 -3.18 5.56
CA ILE A 129 -5.38 -4.24 5.12
C ILE A 129 -5.14 -5.51 5.94
N ALA A 130 -3.88 -5.83 6.23
CA ALA A 130 -3.50 -7.00 7.02
C ALA A 130 -3.92 -6.88 8.49
N ASP A 131 -3.88 -5.67 9.06
CA ASP A 131 -4.40 -5.33 10.39
C ASP A 131 -5.29 -4.09 10.31
N PRO A 132 -6.59 -4.23 10.12
CA PRO A 132 -7.53 -3.11 10.09
C PRO A 132 -7.54 -2.25 11.37
N ALA A 133 -7.11 -2.79 12.50
CA ALA A 133 -6.97 -2.07 13.76
C ALA A 133 -5.62 -1.35 13.93
N LEU A 134 -4.70 -1.42 12.98
CA LEU A 134 -3.35 -0.89 13.10
C LEU A 134 -3.32 0.59 13.51
N PHE A 135 -4.16 1.43 12.91
CA PHE A 135 -4.23 2.85 13.27
C PHE A 135 -4.82 3.10 14.66
N ARG A 136 -5.78 2.28 15.10
CA ARG A 136 -6.30 2.30 16.48
C ARG A 136 -5.20 1.92 17.47
N ARG A 137 -4.43 0.88 17.17
CA ARG A 137 -3.30 0.40 17.98
C ARG A 137 -2.16 1.41 18.06
N LEU A 138 -1.86 2.12 17.00
CA LEU A 138 -0.87 3.21 16.99
C LEU A 138 -1.26 4.36 17.94
N ARG A 139 -2.55 4.53 18.20
CA ARG A 139 -3.10 5.49 19.18
C ARG A 139 -3.25 4.90 20.60
N GLY A 140 -2.73 3.70 20.86
CA GLY A 140 -2.80 3.03 22.15
C GLY A 140 -4.09 2.22 22.41
N GLY A 141 -4.94 2.06 21.38
CA GLY A 141 -6.14 1.23 21.47
C GLY A 141 -5.86 -0.27 21.30
N PRO A 142 -6.87 -1.12 21.52
CA PRO A 142 -6.73 -2.58 21.45
C PRO A 142 -6.60 -3.10 20.02
N ALA A 143 -6.13 -4.34 19.88
CA ALA A 143 -6.21 -5.10 18.63
C ALA A 143 -7.69 -5.37 18.26
N ALA A 144 -7.93 -5.75 17.00
CA ALA A 144 -9.26 -6.16 16.57
C ALA A 144 -9.62 -7.51 17.20
N THR A 145 -10.89 -7.68 17.53
CA THR A 145 -11.45 -8.99 17.88
C THR A 145 -11.87 -9.75 16.62
N LYS A 146 -12.14 -11.05 16.74
CA LYS A 146 -12.66 -11.84 15.61
C LYS A 146 -14.02 -11.32 15.14
N GLU A 147 -14.87 -10.93 16.07
CA GLU A 147 -16.21 -10.41 15.82
C GLU A 147 -16.14 -9.08 15.04
N GLU A 148 -15.22 -8.18 15.41
CA GLU A 148 -14.97 -6.93 14.69
C GLU A 148 -14.49 -7.20 13.26
N LEU A 149 -13.56 -8.15 13.08
CA LEU A 149 -13.06 -8.49 11.75
C LEU A 149 -14.12 -9.15 10.87
N GLN A 150 -14.95 -10.02 11.48
CA GLN A 150 -16.06 -10.66 10.78
C GLN A 150 -17.11 -9.62 10.36
N ALA A 151 -17.45 -8.69 11.24
CA ALA A 151 -18.35 -7.59 10.90
C ALA A 151 -17.77 -6.73 9.76
N PHE A 152 -16.49 -6.37 9.83
CA PHE A 152 -15.79 -5.62 8.81
C PHE A 152 -15.81 -6.32 7.44
N THR A 153 -15.46 -7.61 7.37
CA THR A 153 -15.44 -8.35 6.10
C THR A 153 -16.85 -8.55 5.54
N THR A 154 -17.84 -8.78 6.41
CA THR A 154 -19.25 -8.89 6.01
C THR A 154 -19.78 -7.57 5.42
N GLU A 155 -19.52 -6.44 6.09
CA GLU A 155 -19.95 -5.12 5.61
C GLU A 155 -19.28 -4.77 4.28
N LEU A 156 -17.96 -4.98 4.19
CA LEU A 156 -17.21 -4.72 2.96
C LEU A 156 -17.68 -5.61 1.79
N TYR A 157 -17.99 -6.88 2.05
CA TYR A 157 -18.52 -7.77 1.03
C TYR A 157 -19.88 -7.30 0.52
N ARG A 158 -20.79 -6.90 1.41
CA ARG A 158 -22.09 -6.32 1.04
C ARG A 158 -21.92 -5.04 0.21
N ALA A 159 -21.04 -4.15 0.64
CA ALA A 159 -20.77 -2.92 -0.10
C ALA A 159 -20.27 -3.19 -1.54
N TYR A 160 -19.41 -4.21 -1.71
CA TYR A 160 -19.01 -4.64 -3.05
C TYR A 160 -20.15 -5.27 -3.86
N GLN A 161 -21.03 -6.06 -3.23
CA GLN A 161 -22.20 -6.61 -3.91
C GLN A 161 -23.11 -5.49 -4.43
N ASP A 162 -23.43 -4.51 -3.58
CA ASP A 162 -24.26 -3.36 -3.94
C ASP A 162 -23.63 -2.51 -5.05
N PHE A 163 -22.33 -2.22 -4.94
CA PHE A 163 -21.58 -1.50 -5.96
C PHE A 163 -21.64 -2.19 -7.33
N TYR A 164 -21.38 -3.49 -7.37
CA TYR A 164 -21.39 -4.22 -8.63
C TYR A 164 -22.78 -4.46 -9.20
N ALA A 165 -23.78 -4.60 -8.36
CA ALA A 165 -25.19 -4.65 -8.82
C ALA A 165 -25.61 -3.36 -9.53
N GLN A 166 -25.14 -2.21 -9.05
CA GLN A 166 -25.40 -0.90 -9.66
C GLN A 166 -24.55 -0.63 -10.91
N ALA A 167 -23.24 -1.00 -10.86
CA ALA A 167 -22.29 -0.70 -11.92
C ALA A 167 -22.44 -1.59 -13.17
N ALA A 168 -23.00 -2.79 -13.02
CA ALA A 168 -23.18 -3.74 -14.10
C ALA A 168 -24.49 -4.53 -13.91
N PRO A 169 -25.65 -3.91 -14.18
CA PRO A 169 -26.96 -4.55 -14.03
C PRO A 169 -27.12 -5.82 -14.88
N ASP A 170 -26.36 -5.95 -15.97
CA ASP A 170 -26.36 -7.12 -16.86
C ASP A 170 -25.54 -8.31 -16.34
N GLY A 171 -25.04 -8.28 -15.10
CA GLY A 171 -24.32 -9.38 -14.46
C GLY A 171 -22.90 -9.65 -14.99
N GLN A 172 -22.34 -8.78 -15.81
CA GLN A 172 -20.98 -8.89 -16.36
C GLN A 172 -19.86 -8.37 -15.43
N ALA A 173 -20.20 -7.77 -14.28
CA ALA A 173 -19.21 -7.32 -13.32
C ALA A 173 -18.51 -8.51 -12.64
N ALA A 174 -17.23 -8.33 -12.33
CA ALA A 174 -16.51 -9.29 -11.50
C ALA A 174 -17.24 -9.45 -10.15
N PRO A 175 -17.52 -10.68 -9.69
CA PRO A 175 -18.27 -10.88 -8.46
C PRO A 175 -17.54 -10.24 -7.26
N ALA A 176 -18.28 -9.69 -6.32
CA ALA A 176 -17.75 -9.09 -5.08
C ALA A 176 -16.74 -10.00 -4.36
N SER A 177 -16.97 -11.33 -4.40
CA SER A 177 -16.04 -12.34 -3.89
C SER A 177 -14.63 -12.27 -4.48
N GLN A 178 -14.47 -11.82 -5.74
CA GLN A 178 -13.13 -11.64 -6.33
C GLN A 178 -12.38 -10.46 -5.68
N ARG A 179 -13.08 -9.38 -5.35
CA ARG A 179 -12.47 -8.24 -4.62
C ARG A 179 -12.12 -8.60 -3.19
N MET A 180 -12.98 -9.36 -2.52
CA MET A 180 -12.70 -9.82 -1.17
C MET A 180 -11.44 -10.72 -1.10
N LYS A 181 -11.12 -11.46 -2.16
CA LYS A 181 -9.88 -12.25 -2.22
C LYS A 181 -8.61 -11.37 -2.20
N GLU A 182 -8.68 -10.16 -2.74
CA GLU A 182 -7.58 -9.18 -2.65
C GLU A 182 -7.39 -8.70 -1.21
N VAL A 183 -8.48 -8.53 -0.44
CA VAL A 183 -8.45 -8.21 0.99
C VAL A 183 -7.90 -9.39 1.80
N TRP A 184 -8.44 -10.58 1.57
CA TRP A 184 -8.01 -11.81 2.25
C TRP A 184 -6.56 -12.20 1.95
N PHE A 185 -6.00 -11.77 0.83
CA PHE A 185 -4.59 -11.97 0.52
C PHE A 185 -3.68 -11.37 1.60
N TYR A 186 -4.09 -10.26 2.20
CA TYR A 186 -3.36 -9.59 3.29
C TYR A 186 -3.91 -9.96 4.67
N LEU A 187 -5.22 -9.93 4.84
CA LEU A 187 -5.88 -10.14 6.14
C LEU A 187 -5.58 -11.53 6.74
N ILE A 188 -5.40 -12.54 5.91
CA ILE A 188 -5.10 -13.92 6.36
C ILE A 188 -3.82 -14.01 7.22
N HIS A 189 -2.90 -13.08 7.04
CA HIS A 189 -1.66 -13.02 7.83
C HIS A 189 -1.90 -12.66 9.31
N LEU A 190 -3.10 -12.19 9.66
CA LEU A 190 -3.52 -11.96 11.03
C LEU A 190 -4.06 -13.24 11.72
N PHE A 191 -4.11 -14.36 11.01
CA PHE A 191 -4.62 -15.63 11.52
C PHE A 191 -3.52 -16.68 11.60
N ALA A 192 -3.42 -17.37 12.76
CA ALA A 192 -2.43 -18.42 12.99
C ALA A 192 -2.65 -19.60 12.04
N GLY A 193 -1.62 -20.00 11.29
CA GLY A 193 -1.70 -21.11 10.33
C GLY A 193 -2.63 -20.84 9.14
N GLY A 194 -2.83 -19.57 8.80
CA GLY A 194 -3.76 -19.15 7.76
C GLY A 194 -3.35 -19.51 6.32
N GLU A 195 -2.09 -19.92 6.07
CA GLU A 195 -1.54 -20.09 4.74
C GLU A 195 -2.33 -21.10 3.89
N ARG A 196 -2.77 -22.22 4.50
CA ARG A 196 -3.55 -23.25 3.81
C ARG A 196 -4.91 -22.73 3.35
N LEU A 197 -5.65 -22.07 4.25
CA LEU A 197 -6.98 -21.51 3.94
C LEU A 197 -6.85 -20.29 3.02
N GLY A 198 -5.85 -19.43 3.22
CA GLY A 198 -5.54 -18.32 2.31
C GLY A 198 -5.23 -18.80 0.89
N GLY A 199 -4.51 -19.92 0.76
CA GLY A 199 -4.27 -20.57 -0.54
C GLY A 199 -5.56 -21.08 -1.20
N ARG A 200 -6.49 -21.64 -0.42
CA ARG A 200 -7.81 -22.05 -0.90
C ARG A 200 -8.66 -20.84 -1.27
N MET A 201 -8.67 -19.79 -0.45
CA MET A 201 -9.37 -18.54 -0.71
C MET A 201 -8.97 -17.93 -2.06
N ARG A 202 -7.67 -17.84 -2.36
CA ARG A 202 -7.18 -17.32 -3.66
C ARG A 202 -7.72 -18.13 -4.86
N ARG A 203 -7.86 -19.43 -4.73
CA ARG A 203 -8.34 -20.34 -5.79
C ARG A 203 -9.85 -20.54 -5.81
N SER A 204 -10.59 -20.05 -4.82
CA SER A 204 -12.04 -20.20 -4.75
C SER A 204 -12.74 -19.57 -5.97
N ARG A 205 -13.86 -20.13 -6.37
CA ARG A 205 -14.67 -19.62 -7.48
C ARG A 205 -16.11 -19.43 -7.03
N GLY A 206 -16.62 -18.23 -7.27
CA GLY A 206 -17.99 -17.86 -6.95
C GLY A 206 -18.23 -17.48 -5.48
N PRO A 207 -19.40 -16.90 -5.20
CA PRO A 207 -19.77 -16.39 -3.87
C PRO A 207 -19.79 -17.47 -2.80
N ARG A 208 -20.46 -18.60 -3.07
CA ARG A 208 -20.63 -19.69 -2.08
C ARG A 208 -19.29 -20.24 -1.57
N ALA A 209 -18.33 -20.50 -2.47
CA ALA A 209 -17.02 -21.01 -2.07
C ALA A 209 -16.22 -19.97 -1.26
N TYR A 210 -16.42 -18.67 -1.52
CA TYR A 210 -15.86 -17.59 -0.72
C TYR A 210 -16.45 -17.58 0.69
N GLU A 211 -17.77 -17.61 0.82
CA GLU A 211 -18.51 -17.54 2.09
C GLU A 211 -18.18 -18.75 3.00
N GLU A 212 -18.14 -19.96 2.43
CA GLU A 212 -17.76 -21.18 3.14
C GLU A 212 -16.32 -21.09 3.70
N LEU A 213 -15.37 -20.56 2.91
CA LEU A 213 -13.97 -20.40 3.33
C LEU A 213 -13.80 -19.29 4.36
N GLU A 214 -14.52 -18.18 4.23
CA GLU A 214 -14.53 -17.11 5.22
C GLU A 214 -15.03 -17.61 6.58
N ALA A 215 -16.16 -18.31 6.58
CA ALA A 215 -16.71 -18.93 7.79
C ALA A 215 -15.71 -19.91 8.43
N GLN A 216 -15.05 -20.74 7.62
CA GLN A 216 -14.05 -21.69 8.08
C GLN A 216 -12.85 -20.99 8.72
N ILE A 217 -12.35 -19.88 8.14
CA ILE A 217 -11.25 -19.10 8.71
C ILE A 217 -11.61 -18.58 10.10
N PHE A 218 -12.78 -17.96 10.25
CA PHE A 218 -13.22 -17.42 11.53
C PHE A 218 -13.51 -18.50 12.58
N GLN A 219 -13.96 -19.68 12.18
CA GLN A 219 -14.24 -20.78 13.08
C GLN A 219 -12.97 -21.51 13.55
N GLU A 220 -12.07 -21.85 12.63
CA GLU A 220 -10.95 -22.74 12.91
C GLU A 220 -9.66 -22.03 13.35
N LEU A 221 -9.41 -20.81 12.90
CA LEU A 221 -8.11 -20.17 13.11
C LEU A 221 -8.12 -19.22 14.32
N ALA A 222 -7.05 -19.25 15.10
CA ALA A 222 -6.81 -18.27 16.15
C ALA A 222 -6.33 -16.94 15.56
N LEU A 223 -6.75 -15.82 16.14
CA LEU A 223 -6.27 -14.50 15.81
C LEU A 223 -4.89 -14.25 16.43
N LEU A 224 -4.02 -13.57 15.70
CA LEU A 224 -2.70 -13.13 16.16
C LEU A 224 -2.76 -11.67 16.62
N ASP A 225 -1.83 -11.29 17.50
CA ASP A 225 -1.68 -9.87 17.89
C ASP A 225 -1.20 -8.96 16.77
N ALA A 226 -0.51 -9.50 15.77
CA ALA A 226 -0.05 -8.77 14.61
C ALA A 226 0.11 -9.71 13.41
N PRO A 227 0.01 -9.19 12.17
CA PRO A 227 0.24 -9.98 10.97
C PRO A 227 1.64 -10.61 10.95
N ARG A 228 1.74 -11.86 10.50
CA ARG A 228 3.01 -12.59 10.35
C ARG A 228 3.35 -12.84 8.89
N GLY A 229 4.64 -12.98 8.61
CA GLY A 229 5.16 -13.24 7.27
C GLY A 229 5.30 -11.98 6.41
N GLU A 230 5.82 -12.19 5.20
CA GLU A 230 5.97 -11.12 4.21
C GLU A 230 4.62 -10.83 3.53
N LEU A 231 4.21 -9.57 3.53
CA LEU A 231 3.02 -9.09 2.80
C LEU A 231 3.37 -8.74 1.33
N ALA A 232 4.13 -9.62 0.65
CA ALA A 232 4.67 -9.37 -0.69
C ALA A 232 3.86 -10.05 -1.80
#